data_f1b18138562fa403a21d4df2ee910e8a
#
_entry.id   f1b18138562fa403a21d4df2ee910e8a
#
_cell.length_a   1.000
_cell.length_b   1.000
_cell.length_c   1.000
_cell.angle_alpha   90.00
_cell.angle_beta   90.00
_cell.angle_gamma   90.00
#
_symmetry.space_group_name_H-M   'P 1'
#
loop_
_entity.id
_entity.type
_entity.pdbx_description
1 polymer ?
#
loop_
_entity_poly.entity_id
_entity_poly.type
_entity_poly.pdbx_seq_one_letter_code
_entity_poly.pdbx_strand_id
1 'polypeptide(L)'
;VPDPAPPPAVVPHVVVVGAGISGLSAAWALTAAGVRVEVLEAAARVGGVLDRVEVGGVVVDTGAESVLARRPEAVDLVRAAGLGADLVHPATARASVRTEGALVPLPAGTLMGVPGSAAAVEGLLPPADVARVAAEPALPAPPVTADVSVGDYVASRVGRAVVDRLVEPLLGGVYAGHADRLSLQATVPALWEHARAGGSLLAGVSAAAARPAAGTPVFAGVRGGVSRLPEALAAGLPGRGGTVRPSTPVTALRRTASGWRLDTPAGAVDADAVVLAVPAPVAARLLRGPVPAAAHELAAVETASMVIAALAVPAAALAGLTGSGLLVPPVVGAAEGLQAKALTLSASKWAWVAEQDPGVRVLRVSLGRARETAVLERDDADVLALAARDASFLLGRPLTPVDGAVARWVDGLPQYAVGHVDRVARVRRAVAAAGALAVCGSVLDGVGVPACVADAGAAAAAVLADLAAPAAG
;
A
#
# COMPACT_ATOMS: atom_id res chain seq x y z
N VAL A 1 -52.95 -32.88 8.13
CA VAL A 1 -52.31 -31.74 8.81
C VAL A 1 -51.17 -31.34 7.90
N PRO A 2 -51.08 -30.10 7.39
CA PRO A 2 -49.94 -29.67 6.58
C PRO A 2 -48.71 -29.73 7.45
N ASP A 3 -47.58 -30.21 6.88
CA ASP A 3 -46.27 -30.23 7.56
C ASP A 3 -45.92 -28.83 8.02
N PRO A 4 -45.38 -28.68 9.23
CA PRO A 4 -44.92 -27.36 9.70
C PRO A 4 -43.90 -26.81 8.74
N ALA A 5 -44.08 -25.52 8.35
CA ALA A 5 -43.10 -24.84 7.53
C ALA A 5 -41.68 -24.98 8.11
N PRO A 6 -40.66 -25.25 7.31
CA PRO A 6 -39.29 -25.35 7.80
C PRO A 6 -38.92 -24.06 8.55
N PRO A 7 -38.18 -24.18 9.66
CA PRO A 7 -37.74 -22.99 10.40
C PRO A 7 -36.98 -22.05 9.46
N PRO A 8 -37.10 -20.71 9.63
CA PRO A 8 -36.37 -19.77 8.81
C PRO A 8 -34.88 -20.10 8.87
N ALA A 9 -34.23 -20.12 7.71
CA ALA A 9 -32.81 -20.39 7.63
C ALA A 9 -32.06 -19.34 8.48
N VAL A 10 -31.23 -19.82 9.41
CA VAL A 10 -30.42 -18.94 10.25
C VAL A 10 -29.40 -18.25 9.34
N VAL A 11 -29.47 -16.93 9.26
CA VAL A 11 -28.49 -16.14 8.49
C VAL A 11 -27.14 -16.19 9.19
N PRO A 12 -26.08 -16.71 8.54
CA PRO A 12 -24.75 -16.80 9.17
C PRO A 12 -24.24 -15.43 9.63
N HIS A 13 -23.57 -15.43 10.78
CA HIS A 13 -22.92 -14.25 11.34
C HIS A 13 -21.41 -14.29 11.10
N VAL A 14 -20.88 -13.35 10.35
CA VAL A 14 -19.46 -13.21 10.07
C VAL A 14 -18.92 -11.98 10.79
N VAL A 15 -17.85 -12.16 11.53
CA VAL A 15 -17.12 -11.04 12.16
C VAL A 15 -15.87 -10.73 11.33
N VAL A 16 -15.72 -9.47 10.97
CA VAL A 16 -14.52 -8.92 10.32
C VAL A 16 -13.73 -8.13 11.36
N VAL A 17 -12.46 -8.45 11.56
CA VAL A 17 -11.58 -7.74 12.51
C VAL A 17 -10.69 -6.76 11.75
N GLY A 18 -10.89 -5.47 12.01
CA GLY A 18 -10.21 -4.36 11.34
C GLY A 18 -11.10 -3.67 10.28
N ALA A 19 -11.26 -2.36 10.42
CA ALA A 19 -12.02 -1.51 9.49
C ALA A 19 -11.10 -0.67 8.56
N GLY A 20 -9.94 -1.22 8.19
CA GLY A 20 -9.15 -0.73 7.07
C GLY A 20 -9.80 -1.07 5.74
N ILE A 21 -9.20 -0.64 4.62
CA ILE A 21 -9.76 -0.88 3.29
C ILE A 21 -10.03 -2.37 3.01
N SER A 22 -9.16 -3.28 3.45
CA SER A 22 -9.35 -4.73 3.25
C SER A 22 -10.54 -5.25 4.04
N GLY A 23 -10.67 -4.90 5.34
CA GLY A 23 -11.78 -5.37 6.15
C GLY A 23 -13.13 -4.85 5.68
N LEU A 24 -13.21 -3.56 5.33
CA LEU A 24 -14.44 -2.97 4.79
C LEU A 24 -14.79 -3.52 3.42
N SER A 25 -13.80 -3.85 2.58
CA SER A 25 -14.02 -4.52 1.29
C SER A 25 -14.55 -5.95 1.47
N ALA A 26 -13.99 -6.70 2.43
CA ALA A 26 -14.49 -8.04 2.77
C ALA A 26 -15.92 -7.98 3.30
N ALA A 27 -16.21 -7.05 4.23
CA ALA A 27 -17.55 -6.83 4.77
C ALA A 27 -18.55 -6.46 3.66
N TRP A 28 -18.13 -5.60 2.72
CA TRP A 28 -18.95 -5.21 1.57
C TRP A 28 -19.29 -6.40 0.68
N ALA A 29 -18.33 -7.27 0.38
CA ALA A 29 -18.54 -8.48 -0.40
C ALA A 29 -19.43 -9.50 0.33
N LEU A 30 -19.20 -9.72 1.63
CA LEU A 30 -19.98 -10.63 2.46
C LEU A 30 -21.45 -10.20 2.56
N THR A 31 -21.71 -8.90 2.81
CA THR A 31 -23.09 -8.38 2.86
C THR A 31 -23.81 -8.51 1.52
N ALA A 32 -23.09 -8.46 0.38
CA ALA A 32 -23.68 -8.73 -0.94
C ALA A 32 -24.14 -10.18 -1.12
N ALA A 33 -23.55 -11.12 -0.37
CA ALA A 33 -23.95 -12.52 -0.35
C ALA A 33 -25.07 -12.82 0.67
N GLY A 34 -25.60 -11.79 1.35
CA GLY A 34 -26.75 -11.93 2.27
C GLY A 34 -26.41 -12.45 3.66
N VAL A 35 -25.13 -12.49 4.08
CA VAL A 35 -24.75 -12.86 5.45
C VAL A 35 -24.74 -11.62 6.36
N ARG A 36 -25.02 -11.81 7.63
CA ARG A 36 -24.91 -10.75 8.65
C ARG A 36 -23.44 -10.51 8.96
N VAL A 37 -23.01 -9.25 8.87
CA VAL A 37 -21.61 -8.88 9.07
C VAL A 37 -21.45 -7.88 10.21
N GLU A 38 -20.48 -8.12 11.09
CA GLU A 38 -20.07 -7.18 12.12
C GLU A 38 -18.58 -6.88 11.97
N VAL A 39 -18.21 -5.60 11.75
CA VAL A 39 -16.83 -5.15 11.65
C VAL A 39 -16.40 -4.58 12.99
N LEU A 40 -15.34 -5.13 13.59
CA LEU A 40 -14.76 -4.68 14.86
C LEU A 40 -13.46 -3.93 14.57
N GLU A 41 -13.41 -2.65 14.95
CA GLU A 41 -12.25 -1.77 14.74
C GLU A 41 -11.67 -1.30 16.08
N ALA A 42 -10.36 -1.44 16.24
CA ALA A 42 -9.69 -1.05 17.47
C ALA A 42 -9.60 0.48 17.66
N ALA A 43 -9.44 1.21 16.55
CA ALA A 43 -9.38 2.67 16.58
C ALA A 43 -10.77 3.31 16.68
N ALA A 44 -10.80 4.59 17.04
CA ALA A 44 -12.05 5.38 17.07
C ALA A 44 -12.56 5.73 15.65
N ARG A 45 -11.73 5.56 14.61
CA ARG A 45 -12.06 5.82 13.20
C ARG A 45 -11.85 4.59 12.33
N VAL A 46 -12.52 4.56 11.20
CA VAL A 46 -12.29 3.59 10.12
C VAL A 46 -11.19 4.06 9.16
N GLY A 47 -10.76 3.19 8.26
CA GLY A 47 -9.84 3.53 7.16
C GLY A 47 -8.41 3.00 7.34
N GLY A 48 -7.98 2.71 8.58
CA GLY A 48 -6.61 2.26 8.83
C GLY A 48 -5.58 3.29 8.34
N VAL A 49 -4.70 2.89 7.42
CA VAL A 49 -3.69 3.76 6.82
C VAL A 49 -4.23 4.68 5.70
N LEU A 50 -5.49 4.56 5.32
CA LEU A 50 -6.16 5.54 4.48
C LEU A 50 -6.78 6.59 5.38
N ASP A 51 -6.14 7.74 5.45
CA ASP A 51 -6.52 8.86 6.31
C ASP A 51 -6.18 10.18 5.65
N ARG A 52 -6.77 11.25 6.16
CA ARG A 52 -6.58 12.61 5.67
C ARG A 52 -6.44 13.58 6.82
N VAL A 53 -5.88 14.73 6.52
CA VAL A 53 -5.73 15.84 7.45
C VAL A 53 -6.12 17.14 6.75
N GLU A 54 -6.63 18.08 7.50
CA GLU A 54 -6.77 19.47 7.08
C GLU A 54 -5.55 20.25 7.60
N VAL A 55 -4.89 20.98 6.68
CA VAL A 55 -3.74 21.81 7.00
C VAL A 55 -3.81 23.09 6.18
N GLY A 56 -3.79 24.24 6.87
CA GLY A 56 -3.97 25.56 6.23
C GLY A 56 -5.30 25.70 5.48
N GLY A 57 -6.38 25.06 5.96
CA GLY A 57 -7.70 25.05 5.32
C GLY A 57 -7.81 24.12 4.10
N VAL A 58 -6.78 23.31 3.82
CA VAL A 58 -6.74 22.38 2.67
C VAL A 58 -6.68 20.94 3.18
N VAL A 59 -7.63 20.12 2.73
CA VAL A 59 -7.68 18.70 3.05
C VAL A 59 -6.80 17.91 2.08
N VAL A 60 -5.93 17.03 2.62
CA VAL A 60 -5.08 16.11 1.86
C VAL A 60 -5.01 14.73 2.50
N ASP A 61 -4.85 13.69 1.68
CA ASP A 61 -4.57 12.35 2.20
C ASP A 61 -3.19 12.29 2.86
N THR A 62 -3.09 11.63 4.00
CA THR A 62 -1.82 11.31 4.68
C THR A 62 -1.33 9.89 4.39
N GLY A 63 -2.20 9.04 3.87
CA GLY A 63 -1.88 7.71 3.34
C GLY A 63 -1.71 7.71 1.82
N ALA A 64 -2.24 6.66 1.16
CA ALA A 64 -2.29 6.60 -0.29
C ALA A 64 -3.27 7.65 -0.83
N GLU A 65 -2.82 8.47 -1.79
CA GLU A 65 -3.61 9.51 -2.45
C GLU A 65 -4.06 9.10 -3.86
N SER A 66 -3.62 7.94 -4.32
CA SER A 66 -3.96 7.41 -5.65
C SER A 66 -3.94 5.89 -5.67
N VAL A 67 -4.69 5.32 -6.61
CA VAL A 67 -4.71 3.91 -6.93
C VAL A 67 -4.31 3.69 -8.39
N LEU A 68 -3.83 2.50 -8.74
CA LEU A 68 -3.51 2.15 -10.13
C LEU A 68 -4.83 2.03 -10.92
N ALA A 69 -5.06 2.91 -11.89
CA ALA A 69 -6.29 2.96 -12.68
C ALA A 69 -6.50 1.70 -13.56
N ARG A 70 -5.40 1.03 -13.95
CA ARG A 70 -5.43 -0.23 -14.73
C ARG A 70 -5.91 -1.45 -13.92
N ARG A 71 -5.98 -1.34 -12.60
CA ARG A 71 -6.46 -2.36 -11.67
C ARG A 71 -7.91 -2.02 -11.33
N PRO A 72 -8.90 -2.75 -11.89
CA PRO A 72 -10.32 -2.39 -11.78
C PRO A 72 -10.84 -2.50 -10.34
N GLU A 73 -10.28 -3.34 -9.51
CA GLU A 73 -10.81 -3.70 -8.19
C GLU A 73 -11.09 -2.48 -7.32
N ALA A 74 -10.15 -1.54 -7.24
CA ALA A 74 -10.34 -0.33 -6.43
C ALA A 74 -11.29 0.67 -7.10
N VAL A 75 -11.20 0.84 -8.42
CA VAL A 75 -12.05 1.77 -9.18
C VAL A 75 -13.49 1.31 -9.14
N ASP A 76 -13.74 0.01 -9.29
CA ASP A 76 -15.09 -0.57 -9.24
C ASP A 76 -15.67 -0.48 -7.82
N LEU A 77 -14.85 -0.67 -6.78
CA LEU A 77 -15.27 -0.47 -5.40
C LEU A 77 -15.64 0.99 -5.11
N VAL A 78 -14.87 1.96 -5.62
CA VAL A 78 -15.20 3.40 -5.53
C VAL A 78 -16.56 3.68 -6.15
N ARG A 79 -16.86 3.10 -7.32
CA ARG A 79 -18.18 3.23 -7.97
C ARG A 79 -19.30 2.58 -7.15
N ALA A 80 -19.05 1.36 -6.66
CA ALA A 80 -20.00 0.61 -5.84
C ALA A 80 -20.30 1.31 -4.50
N ALA A 81 -19.34 2.04 -3.94
CA ALA A 81 -19.49 2.85 -2.74
C ALA A 81 -20.20 4.21 -2.99
N GLY A 82 -20.66 4.49 -4.21
CA GLY A 82 -21.36 5.72 -4.56
C GLY A 82 -20.45 6.92 -4.84
N LEU A 83 -19.13 6.71 -4.94
CA LEU A 83 -18.14 7.75 -5.19
C LEU A 83 -17.72 7.85 -6.67
N GLY A 84 -18.46 7.22 -7.58
CA GLY A 84 -18.11 7.17 -9.00
C GLY A 84 -18.01 8.54 -9.68
N ALA A 85 -18.84 9.50 -9.28
CA ALA A 85 -18.78 10.88 -9.79
C ALA A 85 -17.57 11.67 -9.28
N ASP A 86 -16.96 11.21 -8.19
CA ASP A 86 -15.77 11.84 -7.58
C ASP A 86 -14.46 11.22 -8.07
N LEU A 87 -14.49 10.23 -8.97
CA LEU A 87 -13.28 9.69 -9.59
C LEU A 87 -12.57 10.76 -10.40
N VAL A 88 -11.29 10.95 -10.12
CA VAL A 88 -10.44 11.94 -10.78
C VAL A 88 -9.10 11.32 -11.15
N HIS A 89 -8.43 11.95 -12.11
CA HIS A 89 -7.08 11.57 -12.50
C HIS A 89 -6.11 12.69 -12.16
N PRO A 90 -4.82 12.40 -11.89
CA PRO A 90 -3.85 13.43 -11.60
C PRO A 90 -3.66 14.35 -12.81
N ALA A 91 -3.56 15.65 -12.57
CA ALA A 91 -3.25 16.64 -13.60
C ALA A 91 -1.85 16.41 -14.20
N THR A 92 -0.95 15.84 -13.41
CA THR A 92 0.37 15.37 -13.84
C THR A 92 0.81 14.15 -13.04
N ALA A 93 1.43 13.19 -13.72
CA ALA A 93 2.12 12.06 -13.11
C ALA A 93 3.66 12.18 -13.27
N ARG A 94 4.15 13.29 -13.77
CA ARG A 94 5.59 13.52 -13.96
C ARG A 94 6.25 13.75 -12.62
N ALA A 95 7.14 12.85 -12.24
CA ALA A 95 7.95 12.98 -11.03
C ALA A 95 9.43 13.11 -11.40
N SER A 96 10.23 13.61 -10.47
CA SER A 96 11.68 13.74 -10.60
C SER A 96 12.40 12.86 -9.58
N VAL A 97 13.68 12.62 -9.82
CA VAL A 97 14.59 12.03 -8.85
C VAL A 97 15.71 13.02 -8.53
N ARG A 98 16.10 13.09 -7.26
CA ARG A 98 17.28 13.87 -6.84
C ARG A 98 18.54 13.15 -7.26
N THR A 99 19.40 13.84 -7.98
CA THR A 99 20.80 13.44 -8.22
C THR A 99 21.73 14.40 -7.46
N GLU A 100 23.03 14.20 -7.53
CA GLU A 100 23.98 15.12 -6.89
C GLU A 100 23.83 16.54 -7.49
N GLY A 101 23.17 17.41 -6.73
CA GLY A 101 23.00 18.83 -7.08
C GLY A 101 21.85 19.17 -8.04
N ALA A 102 21.09 18.19 -8.59
CA ALA A 102 20.02 18.45 -9.55
C ALA A 102 18.75 17.64 -9.31
N LEU A 103 17.62 18.11 -9.85
CA LEU A 103 16.39 17.32 -10.01
C LEU A 103 16.28 16.92 -11.48
N VAL A 104 16.22 15.61 -11.73
CA VAL A 104 16.10 15.06 -13.08
C VAL A 104 14.77 14.34 -13.22
N PRO A 105 14.02 14.50 -14.31
CA PRO A 105 12.79 13.75 -14.52
C PRO A 105 13.02 12.25 -14.41
N LEU A 106 12.09 11.53 -13.80
CA LEU A 106 12.14 10.06 -13.81
C LEU A 106 12.07 9.55 -15.25
N PRO A 107 12.96 8.62 -15.64
CA PRO A 107 13.03 8.13 -16.99
C PRO A 107 11.78 7.35 -17.40
N ALA A 108 11.33 7.55 -18.62
CA ALA A 108 10.33 6.71 -19.26
C ALA A 108 10.92 5.35 -19.65
N GLY A 109 10.04 4.35 -19.86
CA GLY A 109 10.49 3.01 -20.28
C GLY A 109 11.20 2.24 -19.18
N THR A 110 10.85 2.50 -17.92
CA THR A 110 11.35 1.76 -16.75
C THR A 110 10.22 0.98 -16.08
N LEU A 111 10.57 -0.09 -15.40
CA LEU A 111 9.68 -0.83 -14.50
C LEU A 111 10.24 -0.78 -13.08
N MET A 112 9.57 -0.08 -12.18
CA MET A 112 10.04 0.16 -10.81
C MET A 112 11.50 0.65 -10.73
N GLY A 113 11.88 1.55 -11.67
CA GLY A 113 13.24 2.10 -11.75
C GLY A 113 14.25 1.25 -12.53
N VAL A 114 13.91 0.01 -12.86
CA VAL A 114 14.75 -0.83 -13.72
C VAL A 114 14.60 -0.35 -15.16
N PRO A 115 15.69 0.01 -15.85
CA PRO A 115 15.62 0.54 -17.22
C PRO A 115 15.34 -0.55 -18.26
N GLY A 116 14.57 -0.21 -19.30
CA GLY A 116 14.40 -1.06 -20.49
C GLY A 116 15.44 -0.79 -21.58
N SER A 117 16.28 0.23 -21.43
CA SER A 117 17.38 0.56 -22.35
C SER A 117 18.44 1.41 -21.66
N ALA A 118 19.64 1.45 -22.21
CA ALA A 118 20.72 2.32 -21.74
C ALA A 118 20.36 3.82 -21.89
N ALA A 119 19.66 4.17 -22.96
CA ALA A 119 19.22 5.54 -23.21
C ALA A 119 18.29 6.08 -22.09
N ALA A 120 17.55 5.21 -21.40
CA ALA A 120 16.69 5.61 -20.30
C ALA A 120 17.47 6.16 -19.10
N VAL A 121 18.74 5.88 -18.96
CA VAL A 121 19.58 6.28 -17.81
C VAL A 121 20.67 7.29 -18.18
N GLU A 122 20.73 7.72 -19.44
CA GLU A 122 21.61 8.82 -19.87
C GLU A 122 21.27 10.11 -19.12
N GLY A 123 22.30 10.81 -18.65
CA GLY A 123 22.15 12.03 -17.84
C GLY A 123 21.74 11.78 -16.38
N LEU A 124 21.40 10.54 -16.00
CA LEU A 124 21.13 10.13 -14.63
C LEU A 124 22.30 9.41 -13.98
N LEU A 125 23.01 8.61 -14.77
CA LEU A 125 24.13 7.79 -14.33
C LEU A 125 25.44 8.28 -14.97
N PRO A 126 26.59 8.03 -14.32
CA PRO A 126 27.91 8.24 -14.93
C PRO A 126 28.06 7.43 -16.23
N PRO A 127 28.86 7.92 -17.21
CA PRO A 127 29.05 7.24 -18.52
C PRO A 127 29.47 5.76 -18.40
N ALA A 128 30.30 5.41 -17.41
CA ALA A 128 30.73 4.03 -17.18
C ALA A 128 29.56 3.12 -16.80
N ASP A 129 28.62 3.61 -15.97
CA ASP A 129 27.42 2.86 -15.57
C ASP A 129 26.42 2.75 -16.72
N VAL A 130 26.29 3.81 -17.55
CA VAL A 130 25.49 3.75 -18.80
C VAL A 130 26.04 2.69 -19.75
N ALA A 131 27.39 2.64 -19.93
CA ALA A 131 28.03 1.63 -20.76
C ALA A 131 27.80 0.20 -20.21
N ARG A 132 27.79 0.02 -18.88
CA ARG A 132 27.46 -1.25 -18.24
C ARG A 132 26.01 -1.67 -18.52
N VAL A 133 25.05 -0.74 -18.44
CA VAL A 133 23.66 -1.00 -18.83
C VAL A 133 23.58 -1.41 -20.30
N ALA A 134 24.28 -0.70 -21.19
CA ALA A 134 24.29 -1.02 -22.62
C ALA A 134 24.85 -2.40 -22.94
N ALA A 135 25.78 -2.90 -22.14
CA ALA A 135 26.40 -4.22 -22.31
C ALA A 135 25.51 -5.39 -21.81
N GLU A 136 24.45 -5.12 -21.05
CA GLU A 136 23.61 -6.14 -20.41
C GLU A 136 23.06 -7.20 -21.39
N PRO A 137 22.58 -6.86 -22.61
CA PRO A 137 22.04 -7.85 -23.51
C PRO A 137 23.05 -8.93 -24.00
N ALA A 138 24.33 -8.63 -23.89
CA ALA A 138 25.40 -9.58 -24.24
C ALA A 138 25.81 -10.48 -23.04
N LEU A 139 25.32 -10.25 -21.83
CA LEU A 139 25.65 -11.07 -20.68
C LEU A 139 24.90 -12.40 -20.71
N PRO A 140 25.50 -13.50 -20.25
CA PRO A 140 24.76 -14.73 -19.98
C PRO A 140 23.57 -14.47 -19.04
N ALA A 141 22.42 -15.01 -19.41
CA ALA A 141 21.18 -14.78 -18.65
C ALA A 141 20.42 -16.11 -18.43
N PRO A 142 20.98 -17.02 -17.60
CA PRO A 142 20.30 -18.27 -17.28
C PRO A 142 19.01 -18.00 -16.47
N PRO A 143 18.04 -18.93 -16.54
CA PRO A 143 16.83 -18.87 -15.72
C PRO A 143 17.16 -18.75 -14.22
N VAL A 144 16.43 -17.87 -13.51
CA VAL A 144 16.48 -17.77 -12.07
C VAL A 144 15.52 -18.79 -11.46
N THR A 145 16.03 -19.71 -10.64
CA THR A 145 15.27 -20.86 -10.13
C THR A 145 14.73 -20.67 -8.72
N ALA A 146 15.27 -19.72 -7.96
CA ALA A 146 14.84 -19.40 -6.59
C ALA A 146 14.61 -17.89 -6.45
N ASP A 147 13.69 -17.49 -5.56
CA ASP A 147 13.44 -16.07 -5.28
C ASP A 147 14.72 -15.37 -4.79
N VAL A 148 14.92 -14.16 -5.26
CA VAL A 148 16.08 -13.32 -4.97
C VAL A 148 15.63 -11.91 -4.65
N SER A 149 16.51 -11.10 -4.03
CA SER A 149 16.21 -9.70 -3.84
C SER A 149 16.20 -8.92 -5.17
N VAL A 150 15.38 -7.87 -5.23
CA VAL A 150 15.38 -6.97 -6.40
C VAL A 150 16.76 -6.34 -6.59
N GLY A 151 17.38 -5.90 -5.47
CA GLY A 151 18.69 -5.26 -5.49
C GLY A 151 19.77 -6.17 -6.07
N ASP A 152 19.88 -7.41 -5.56
CA ASP A 152 20.89 -8.36 -6.05
C ASP A 152 20.68 -8.73 -7.52
N TYR A 153 19.44 -9.02 -7.92
CA TYR A 153 19.13 -9.36 -9.29
C TYR A 153 19.48 -8.21 -10.25
N VAL A 154 19.00 -7.01 -9.97
CA VAL A 154 19.24 -5.84 -10.83
C VAL A 154 20.72 -5.46 -10.85
N ALA A 155 21.39 -5.44 -9.67
CA ALA A 155 22.82 -5.11 -9.58
C ALA A 155 23.69 -6.10 -10.38
N SER A 156 23.36 -7.38 -10.35
CA SER A 156 24.10 -8.42 -11.12
C SER A 156 24.03 -8.19 -12.63
N ARG A 157 22.91 -7.62 -13.12
CA ARG A 157 22.66 -7.39 -14.56
C ARG A 157 23.19 -6.02 -15.02
N VAL A 158 22.75 -4.95 -14.39
CA VAL A 158 22.97 -3.57 -14.88
C VAL A 158 23.81 -2.70 -13.94
N GLY A 159 24.26 -3.25 -12.82
CA GLY A 159 25.14 -2.55 -11.87
C GLY A 159 24.42 -1.87 -10.71
N ARG A 160 25.21 -1.62 -9.66
CA ARG A 160 24.72 -1.10 -8.39
C ARG A 160 24.16 0.32 -8.51
N ALA A 161 24.74 1.14 -9.39
CA ALA A 161 24.32 2.53 -9.60
C ALA A 161 22.84 2.64 -10.03
N VAL A 162 22.34 1.70 -10.83
CA VAL A 162 20.92 1.63 -11.20
C VAL A 162 20.05 1.35 -9.98
N VAL A 163 20.48 0.40 -9.13
CA VAL A 163 19.75 0.06 -7.90
C VAL A 163 19.68 1.29 -7.00
N ASP A 164 20.82 1.86 -6.66
CA ASP A 164 20.93 2.91 -5.65
C ASP A 164 20.21 4.21 -6.03
N ARG A 165 20.21 4.54 -7.34
CA ARG A 165 19.71 5.83 -7.82
C ARG A 165 18.30 5.81 -8.41
N LEU A 166 17.83 4.64 -8.83
CA LEU A 166 16.54 4.52 -9.51
C LEU A 166 15.61 3.49 -8.84
N VAL A 167 16.08 2.26 -8.61
CA VAL A 167 15.23 1.20 -8.07
C VAL A 167 14.90 1.45 -6.61
N GLU A 168 15.91 1.76 -5.79
CA GLU A 168 15.77 1.99 -4.35
C GLU A 168 14.77 3.11 -4.02
N PRO A 169 14.84 4.32 -4.65
CA PRO A 169 13.87 5.37 -4.34
C PRO A 169 12.43 5.02 -4.78
N LEU A 170 12.24 4.25 -5.86
CA LEU A 170 10.91 3.84 -6.32
C LEU A 170 10.31 2.73 -5.45
N LEU A 171 11.08 1.70 -5.12
CA LEU A 171 10.65 0.66 -4.17
C LEU A 171 10.44 1.24 -2.76
N GLY A 172 11.34 2.13 -2.31
CA GLY A 172 11.21 2.86 -1.07
C GLY A 172 9.97 3.77 -1.02
N GLY A 173 9.52 4.28 -2.17
CA GLY A 173 8.26 5.02 -2.28
C GLY A 173 7.02 4.16 -2.10
N VAL A 174 7.06 2.89 -2.51
CA VAL A 174 5.93 1.95 -2.44
C VAL A 174 5.93 1.15 -1.15
N TYR A 175 7.07 0.57 -0.77
CA TYR A 175 7.18 -0.37 0.35
C TYR A 175 7.84 0.26 1.59
N ALA A 176 8.41 1.44 1.50
CA ALA A 176 9.34 2.01 2.48
C ALA A 176 10.46 1.04 2.87
N GLY A 177 10.81 0.12 1.97
CA GLY A 177 11.78 -0.94 2.17
C GLY A 177 13.06 -0.70 1.40
N HIS A 178 13.98 -1.66 1.48
CA HIS A 178 15.26 -1.65 0.78
C HIS A 178 15.28 -2.70 -0.34
N ALA A 179 15.73 -2.32 -1.53
CA ALA A 179 15.77 -3.19 -2.72
C ALA A 179 16.55 -4.50 -2.46
N ASP A 180 17.61 -4.46 -1.63
CA ASP A 180 18.43 -5.63 -1.28
C ASP A 180 17.71 -6.65 -0.37
N ARG A 181 16.54 -6.31 0.14
CA ARG A 181 15.76 -7.17 1.03
C ARG A 181 14.41 -7.59 0.44
N LEU A 182 13.90 -6.78 -0.47
CA LEU A 182 12.59 -7.01 -1.09
C LEU A 182 12.69 -8.10 -2.16
N SER A 183 11.80 -9.09 -2.09
CA SER A 183 11.64 -10.19 -3.03
C SER A 183 11.32 -9.68 -4.44
N LEU A 184 12.05 -10.15 -5.43
CA LEU A 184 11.75 -9.90 -6.84
C LEU A 184 10.40 -10.51 -7.21
N GLN A 185 10.13 -11.73 -6.76
CA GLN A 185 8.90 -12.45 -7.02
C GLN A 185 7.66 -11.73 -6.49
N ALA A 186 7.75 -11.23 -5.25
CA ALA A 186 6.61 -10.61 -4.58
C ALA A 186 6.39 -9.16 -4.99
N THR A 187 7.45 -8.39 -5.27
CA THR A 187 7.35 -6.93 -5.47
C THR A 187 7.34 -6.50 -6.93
N VAL A 188 7.96 -7.28 -7.84
CA VAL A 188 8.00 -7.00 -9.28
C VAL A 188 7.69 -8.28 -10.08
N PRO A 189 6.46 -8.84 -9.97
CA PRO A 189 6.12 -10.15 -10.55
C PRO A 189 6.40 -10.26 -12.06
N ALA A 190 6.16 -9.19 -12.82
CA ALA A 190 6.43 -9.20 -14.26
C ALA A 190 7.92 -9.39 -14.57
N LEU A 191 8.80 -8.84 -13.74
CA LEU A 191 10.24 -9.03 -13.88
C LEU A 191 10.67 -10.42 -13.41
N TRP A 192 10.03 -10.93 -12.36
CA TRP A 192 10.25 -12.30 -11.88
C TRP A 192 9.94 -13.34 -12.96
N GLU A 193 8.77 -13.24 -13.61
CA GLU A 193 8.41 -14.16 -14.70
C GLU A 193 9.42 -14.12 -15.84
N HIS A 194 9.92 -12.94 -16.18
CA HIS A 194 10.99 -12.80 -17.18
C HIS A 194 12.31 -13.42 -16.71
N ALA A 195 12.72 -13.17 -15.46
CA ALA A 195 13.93 -13.74 -14.88
C ALA A 195 13.90 -15.27 -14.83
N ARG A 196 12.75 -15.87 -14.55
CA ARG A 196 12.54 -17.33 -14.58
C ARG A 196 12.66 -17.91 -15.98
N ALA A 197 12.22 -17.20 -16.99
CA ALA A 197 12.36 -17.63 -18.39
C ALA A 197 13.80 -17.51 -18.89
N GLY A 198 14.62 -16.69 -18.24
CA GLY A 198 15.95 -16.31 -18.72
C GLY A 198 15.89 -15.24 -19.81
N GLY A 199 17.03 -14.64 -20.11
CA GLY A 199 17.14 -13.62 -21.14
C GLY A 199 17.54 -12.24 -20.59
N SER A 200 17.67 -11.28 -21.50
CA SER A 200 18.11 -9.91 -21.16
C SER A 200 17.12 -9.20 -20.28
N LEU A 201 17.59 -8.64 -19.16
CA LEU A 201 16.80 -7.80 -18.26
C LEU A 201 16.18 -6.61 -19.01
N LEU A 202 16.96 -5.93 -19.84
CA LEU A 202 16.48 -4.78 -20.61
C LEU A 202 15.33 -5.16 -21.54
N ALA A 203 15.42 -6.31 -22.21
CA ALA A 203 14.34 -6.82 -23.06
C ALA A 203 13.07 -7.11 -22.27
N GLY A 204 13.20 -7.75 -21.10
CA GLY A 204 12.07 -8.04 -20.20
C GLY A 204 11.38 -6.78 -19.72
N VAL A 205 12.15 -5.78 -19.30
CA VAL A 205 11.59 -4.49 -18.88
C VAL A 205 10.92 -3.77 -20.03
N SER A 206 11.53 -3.73 -21.22
CA SER A 206 10.94 -3.11 -22.41
C SER A 206 9.59 -3.75 -22.76
N ALA A 207 9.48 -5.08 -22.70
CA ALA A 207 8.24 -5.80 -22.95
C ALA A 207 7.17 -5.49 -21.87
N ALA A 208 7.55 -5.48 -20.59
CA ALA A 208 6.64 -5.19 -19.48
C ALA A 208 6.22 -3.70 -19.40
N ALA A 209 7.10 -2.79 -19.80
CA ALA A 209 6.85 -1.36 -19.86
C ALA A 209 6.14 -0.92 -21.15
N ALA A 210 5.88 -1.83 -22.10
CA ALA A 210 5.11 -1.54 -23.31
C ALA A 210 3.77 -0.88 -22.92
N ARG A 211 3.61 0.37 -23.38
CA ARG A 211 2.62 1.31 -22.88
C ARG A 211 1.18 0.83 -23.11
N PRO A 212 0.27 1.07 -22.13
CA PRO A 212 -1.16 1.18 -22.45
C PRO A 212 -1.35 2.22 -23.56
N ALA A 213 -2.46 2.08 -24.31
CA ALA A 213 -2.80 3.04 -25.35
C ALA A 213 -2.66 4.49 -24.86
N ALA A 214 -2.13 5.36 -25.72
CA ALA A 214 -1.94 6.77 -25.39
C ALA A 214 -3.26 7.37 -24.86
N GLY A 215 -3.19 8.02 -23.69
CA GLY A 215 -4.36 8.61 -23.04
C GLY A 215 -4.98 7.78 -21.92
N THR A 216 -4.56 6.53 -21.68
CA THR A 216 -5.04 5.76 -20.52
C THR A 216 -4.36 6.27 -19.25
N PRO A 217 -5.13 6.77 -18.25
CA PRO A 217 -4.56 7.24 -17.01
C PRO A 217 -3.87 6.11 -16.24
N VAL A 218 -2.66 6.36 -15.72
CA VAL A 218 -1.94 5.38 -14.87
C VAL A 218 -2.55 5.32 -13.48
N PHE A 219 -2.98 6.47 -12.96
CA PHE A 219 -3.53 6.61 -11.62
C PHE A 219 -4.94 7.19 -11.65
N ALA A 220 -5.72 6.77 -10.65
CA ALA A 220 -6.99 7.39 -10.28
C ALA A 220 -6.93 7.81 -8.81
N GLY A 221 -7.74 8.78 -8.45
CA GLY A 221 -7.98 9.23 -7.08
C GLY A 221 -9.46 9.53 -6.89
N VAL A 222 -9.78 10.01 -5.72
CA VAL A 222 -11.14 10.46 -5.37
C VAL A 222 -11.06 11.93 -4.98
N ARG A 223 -11.92 12.78 -5.52
CA ARG A 223 -12.06 14.17 -5.08
C ARG A 223 -12.35 14.20 -3.59
N GLY A 224 -11.58 14.97 -2.83
CA GLY A 224 -11.63 14.98 -1.36
C GLY A 224 -10.83 13.87 -0.67
N GLY A 225 -10.06 13.07 -1.43
CA GLY A 225 -9.13 12.06 -0.93
C GLY A 225 -9.62 10.61 -1.10
N VAL A 226 -8.68 9.69 -1.31
CA VAL A 226 -8.93 8.24 -1.35
C VAL A 226 -9.44 7.72 0.00
N SER A 227 -9.09 8.39 1.09
CA SER A 227 -9.58 8.14 2.46
C SER A 227 -11.11 8.21 2.61
N ARG A 228 -11.83 8.84 1.67
CA ARG A 228 -13.31 8.81 1.62
C ARG A 228 -13.86 7.43 1.31
N LEU A 229 -13.11 6.57 0.63
CA LEU A 229 -13.60 5.24 0.25
C LEU A 229 -13.95 4.36 1.47
N PRO A 230 -13.05 4.13 2.45
CA PRO A 230 -13.43 3.37 3.65
C PRO A 230 -14.59 4.01 4.44
N GLU A 231 -14.69 5.33 4.50
CA GLU A 231 -15.81 6.02 5.15
C GLU A 231 -17.14 5.72 4.44
N ALA A 232 -17.16 5.81 3.11
CA ALA A 232 -18.36 5.52 2.31
C ALA A 232 -18.79 4.05 2.43
N LEU A 233 -17.83 3.11 2.44
CA LEU A 233 -18.12 1.70 2.66
C LEU A 233 -18.73 1.47 4.05
N ALA A 234 -18.12 2.03 5.10
CA ALA A 234 -18.63 1.90 6.47
C ALA A 234 -20.04 2.49 6.62
N ALA A 235 -20.29 3.66 6.02
CA ALA A 235 -21.59 4.31 6.03
C ALA A 235 -22.67 3.52 5.25
N GLY A 236 -22.28 2.79 4.23
CA GLY A 236 -23.17 1.97 3.41
C GLY A 236 -23.52 0.60 4.01
N LEU A 237 -22.71 0.06 4.93
CA LEU A 237 -22.90 -1.27 5.50
C LEU A 237 -24.24 -1.47 6.21
N PRO A 238 -24.78 -0.52 7.03
CA PRO A 238 -26.07 -0.73 7.72
C PRO A 238 -27.23 -1.01 6.76
N GLY A 239 -27.30 -0.34 5.61
CA GLY A 239 -28.30 -0.59 4.58
C GLY A 239 -28.17 -1.95 3.88
N ARG A 240 -27.11 -2.72 4.17
CA ARG A 240 -26.80 -4.03 3.58
C ARG A 240 -26.79 -5.16 4.62
N GLY A 241 -27.23 -4.89 5.87
CA GLY A 241 -27.23 -5.88 6.95
C GLY A 241 -25.87 -6.02 7.67
N GLY A 242 -24.98 -5.05 7.50
CA GLY A 242 -23.69 -4.98 8.21
C GLY A 242 -23.66 -3.90 9.28
N THR A 243 -22.74 -4.02 10.23
CA THR A 243 -22.48 -3.01 11.26
C THR A 243 -20.98 -2.78 11.42
N VAL A 244 -20.60 -1.57 11.85
CA VAL A 244 -19.21 -1.25 12.20
C VAL A 244 -19.17 -0.77 13.64
N ARG A 245 -18.26 -1.34 14.44
CA ARG A 245 -18.04 -0.97 15.84
C ARG A 245 -16.62 -0.45 16.03
N PRO A 246 -16.42 0.87 15.94
CA PRO A 246 -15.12 1.48 16.30
C PRO A 246 -14.87 1.33 17.81
N SER A 247 -13.63 1.60 18.23
CA SER A 247 -13.16 1.49 19.62
C SER A 247 -13.44 0.11 20.25
N THR A 248 -13.43 -0.94 19.43
CA THR A 248 -13.72 -2.31 19.85
C THR A 248 -12.56 -3.23 19.47
N PRO A 249 -11.41 -3.15 20.19
CA PRO A 249 -10.27 -4.00 19.91
C PRO A 249 -10.56 -5.47 20.24
N VAL A 250 -10.25 -6.36 19.28
CA VAL A 250 -10.25 -7.81 19.54
C VAL A 250 -8.93 -8.19 20.22
N THR A 251 -9.04 -8.79 21.40
CA THR A 251 -7.87 -9.15 22.23
C THR A 251 -7.49 -10.61 22.11
N ALA A 252 -8.47 -11.50 21.86
CA ALA A 252 -8.23 -12.93 21.63
C ALA A 252 -9.24 -13.51 20.64
N LEU A 253 -8.82 -14.59 19.97
CA LEU A 253 -9.63 -15.40 19.05
C LEU A 253 -9.56 -16.86 19.51
N ARG A 254 -10.70 -17.54 19.58
CA ARG A 254 -10.79 -18.94 20.01
C ARG A 254 -11.76 -19.70 19.12
N ARG A 255 -11.43 -20.96 18.81
CA ARG A 255 -12.34 -21.88 18.18
C ARG A 255 -13.35 -22.38 19.22
N THR A 256 -14.61 -22.50 18.82
CA THR A 256 -15.70 -23.11 19.60
C THR A 256 -16.26 -24.33 18.87
N ALA A 257 -17.18 -25.04 19.48
CA ALA A 257 -17.85 -26.19 18.83
C ALA A 257 -18.68 -25.77 17.59
N SER A 258 -19.23 -24.53 17.59
CA SER A 258 -20.12 -24.04 16.55
C SER A 258 -19.53 -22.91 15.68
N GLY A 259 -18.27 -22.53 15.88
CA GLY A 259 -17.69 -21.41 15.16
C GLY A 259 -16.50 -20.79 15.88
N TRP A 260 -16.56 -19.50 16.10
CA TRP A 260 -15.47 -18.69 16.65
C TRP A 260 -15.98 -17.78 17.77
N ARG A 261 -15.11 -17.52 18.75
CA ARG A 261 -15.33 -16.52 19.80
C ARG A 261 -14.21 -15.50 19.78
N LEU A 262 -14.60 -14.22 19.76
CA LEU A 262 -13.72 -13.08 19.82
C LEU A 262 -13.91 -12.36 21.15
N ASP A 263 -12.84 -12.20 21.93
CA ASP A 263 -12.87 -11.45 23.17
C ASP A 263 -12.61 -9.97 22.88
N THR A 264 -13.44 -9.10 23.45
CA THR A 264 -13.27 -7.63 23.40
C THR A 264 -13.44 -7.07 24.82
N PRO A 265 -12.97 -5.83 25.12
CA PRO A 265 -13.22 -5.20 26.40
C PRO A 265 -14.71 -5.01 26.74
N ALA A 266 -15.57 -4.94 25.72
CA ALA A 266 -17.02 -4.81 25.87
C ALA A 266 -17.74 -6.17 26.01
N GLY A 267 -17.02 -7.29 26.05
CA GLY A 267 -17.57 -8.64 26.12
C GLY A 267 -17.14 -9.52 24.93
N ALA A 268 -17.52 -10.76 24.98
CA ALA A 268 -17.24 -11.73 23.90
C ALA A 268 -18.28 -11.61 22.79
N VAL A 269 -17.84 -11.84 21.54
CA VAL A 269 -18.66 -11.91 20.34
C VAL A 269 -18.50 -13.31 19.75
N ASP A 270 -19.62 -14.02 19.55
CA ASP A 270 -19.63 -15.32 18.86
C ASP A 270 -19.95 -15.13 17.38
N ALA A 271 -19.28 -15.88 16.51
CA ALA A 271 -19.42 -15.80 15.05
C ALA A 271 -19.34 -17.19 14.41
N ASP A 272 -20.08 -17.39 13.32
CA ASP A 272 -19.98 -18.59 12.51
C ASP A 272 -18.66 -18.63 11.73
N ALA A 273 -18.18 -17.44 11.30
CA ALA A 273 -16.91 -17.29 10.60
C ALA A 273 -16.23 -15.94 10.92
N VAL A 274 -14.91 -15.87 10.65
CA VAL A 274 -14.09 -14.70 10.93
C VAL A 274 -13.19 -14.35 9.75
N VAL A 275 -13.09 -13.05 9.44
CA VAL A 275 -12.07 -12.49 8.55
C VAL A 275 -11.14 -11.58 9.36
N LEU A 276 -9.85 -11.89 9.40
CA LEU A 276 -8.83 -11.04 10.01
C LEU A 276 -8.24 -10.11 8.94
N ALA A 277 -8.53 -8.83 9.05
CA ALA A 277 -8.05 -7.75 8.15
C ALA A 277 -7.20 -6.74 8.92
N VAL A 278 -6.25 -7.22 9.68
CA VAL A 278 -5.40 -6.46 10.60
C VAL A 278 -3.92 -6.60 10.23
N PRO A 279 -3.03 -5.68 10.69
CA PRO A 279 -1.59 -5.79 10.45
C PRO A 279 -1.01 -7.13 10.92
N ALA A 280 0.09 -7.57 10.27
CA ALA A 280 0.73 -8.86 10.53
C ALA A 280 1.01 -9.14 12.01
N PRO A 281 1.56 -8.21 12.83
CA PRO A 281 1.80 -8.47 14.24
C PRO A 281 0.50 -8.73 15.04
N VAL A 282 -0.59 -8.06 14.67
CA VAL A 282 -1.90 -8.25 15.32
C VAL A 282 -2.51 -9.59 14.92
N ALA A 283 -2.49 -9.93 13.62
CA ALA A 283 -2.96 -11.22 13.12
C ALA A 283 -2.17 -12.38 13.77
N ALA A 284 -0.85 -12.29 13.84
CA ALA A 284 0.01 -13.27 14.52
C ALA A 284 -0.37 -13.48 15.98
N ARG A 285 -0.66 -12.38 16.71
CA ARG A 285 -1.09 -12.46 18.11
C ARG A 285 -2.44 -13.18 18.25
N LEU A 286 -3.43 -12.83 17.43
CA LEU A 286 -4.76 -13.42 17.48
C LEU A 286 -4.76 -14.92 17.09
N LEU A 287 -3.90 -15.29 16.15
CA LEU A 287 -3.79 -16.65 15.64
C LEU A 287 -2.90 -17.57 16.50
N ARG A 288 -2.17 -17.04 17.49
CA ARG A 288 -1.21 -17.82 18.29
C ARG A 288 -1.83 -19.06 18.94
N GLY A 289 -3.05 -18.95 19.43
CA GLY A 289 -3.77 -20.09 20.03
C GLY A 289 -4.41 -21.01 18.98
N PRO A 290 -5.33 -20.50 18.16
CA PRO A 290 -6.11 -21.35 17.27
C PRO A 290 -5.36 -21.83 16.02
N VAL A 291 -4.38 -21.08 15.49
CA VAL A 291 -3.64 -21.42 14.25
C VAL A 291 -2.16 -21.07 14.39
N PRO A 292 -1.42 -21.77 15.27
CA PRO A 292 -0.03 -21.39 15.62
C PRO A 292 0.93 -21.40 14.42
N ALA A 293 0.69 -22.25 13.41
CA ALA A 293 1.50 -22.27 12.19
C ALA A 293 1.37 -20.97 11.39
N ALA A 294 0.16 -20.44 11.21
CA ALA A 294 -0.05 -19.16 10.56
C ALA A 294 0.50 -17.99 11.42
N ALA A 295 0.31 -18.07 12.74
CA ALA A 295 0.85 -17.07 13.66
C ALA A 295 2.37 -16.96 13.57
N HIS A 296 3.08 -18.06 13.49
CA HIS A 296 4.55 -18.10 13.32
C HIS A 296 5.00 -17.41 12.04
N GLU A 297 4.38 -17.73 10.92
CA GLU A 297 4.71 -17.16 9.62
C GLU A 297 4.43 -15.65 9.57
N LEU A 298 3.29 -15.20 10.11
CA LEU A 298 2.92 -13.79 10.17
C LEU A 298 3.81 -12.99 11.13
N ALA A 299 4.23 -13.56 12.25
CA ALA A 299 5.15 -12.92 13.19
C ALA A 299 6.53 -12.66 12.60
N ALA A 300 6.92 -13.41 11.57
CA ALA A 300 8.20 -13.23 10.88
C ALA A 300 8.15 -12.18 9.75
N VAL A 301 6.98 -11.58 9.49
CA VAL A 301 6.87 -10.47 8.52
C VAL A 301 7.35 -9.19 9.18
N GLU A 302 8.47 -8.66 8.71
CA GLU A 302 8.94 -7.34 9.13
C GLU A 302 7.97 -6.26 8.62
N THR A 303 7.87 -5.15 9.37
CA THR A 303 7.07 -3.99 8.99
C THR A 303 7.93 -2.74 8.91
N ALA A 304 7.56 -1.82 8.05
CA ALA A 304 8.12 -0.48 8.01
C ALA A 304 7.14 0.53 8.61
N SER A 305 7.69 1.44 9.38
CA SER A 305 6.99 2.61 9.88
C SER A 305 7.47 3.85 9.12
N MET A 306 6.58 4.82 8.95
CA MET A 306 6.91 6.06 8.26
C MET A 306 6.15 7.24 8.84
N VAL A 307 6.66 8.43 8.54
CA VAL A 307 6.02 9.70 8.89
C VAL A 307 5.73 10.48 7.63
N ILE A 308 4.54 11.03 7.54
CA ILE A 308 4.15 12.00 6.52
C ILE A 308 3.96 13.35 7.20
N ALA A 309 4.77 14.32 6.83
CA ALA A 309 4.59 15.71 7.21
C ALA A 309 3.86 16.44 6.07
N ALA A 310 2.67 16.94 6.32
CA ALA A 310 1.94 17.82 5.41
C ALA A 310 2.26 19.28 5.78
N LEU A 311 2.72 20.07 4.82
CA LEU A 311 3.12 21.47 5.02
C LEU A 311 2.25 22.35 4.13
N ALA A 312 1.51 23.28 4.73
CA ALA A 312 0.81 24.34 4.02
C ALA A 312 1.75 25.54 3.87
N VAL A 313 1.93 26.01 2.64
CA VAL A 313 2.76 27.18 2.30
C VAL A 313 1.97 28.16 1.46
N PRO A 314 2.33 29.45 1.46
CA PRO A 314 1.74 30.40 0.54
C PRO A 314 1.90 29.94 -0.92
N ALA A 315 0.88 30.08 -1.75
CA ALA A 315 0.89 29.61 -3.13
C ALA A 315 2.06 30.22 -3.95
N ALA A 316 2.43 31.45 -3.66
CA ALA A 316 3.57 32.12 -4.28
C ALA A 316 4.90 31.37 -4.04
N ALA A 317 5.07 30.72 -2.91
CA ALA A 317 6.28 29.96 -2.57
C ALA A 317 6.52 28.77 -3.52
N LEU A 318 5.47 28.21 -4.14
CA LEU A 318 5.57 27.10 -5.10
C LEU A 318 5.30 27.53 -6.55
N ALA A 319 5.20 28.85 -6.83
CA ALA A 319 4.95 29.36 -8.19
C ALA A 319 6.02 28.86 -9.17
N GLY A 320 5.57 28.42 -10.36
CA GLY A 320 6.44 27.94 -11.43
C GLY A 320 6.97 26.50 -11.24
N LEU A 321 6.70 25.85 -10.10
CA LEU A 321 7.03 24.43 -9.94
C LEU A 321 6.04 23.57 -10.73
N THR A 322 6.59 22.57 -11.41
CA THR A 322 5.82 21.60 -12.21
C THR A 322 6.11 20.19 -11.75
N GLY A 323 5.21 19.26 -12.09
CA GLY A 323 5.35 17.85 -11.72
C GLY A 323 4.57 17.48 -10.46
N SER A 324 4.49 16.17 -10.20
CA SER A 324 3.74 15.60 -9.07
C SER A 324 4.56 15.51 -7.79
N GLY A 325 5.88 15.61 -7.88
CA GLY A 325 6.80 15.46 -6.75
C GLY A 325 8.15 14.91 -7.15
N LEU A 326 8.92 14.50 -6.16
CA LEU A 326 10.27 13.98 -6.36
C LEU A 326 10.60 12.86 -5.36
N LEU A 327 11.57 12.04 -5.75
CA LEU A 327 12.14 10.97 -4.94
C LEU A 327 13.60 11.30 -4.59
N VAL A 328 14.02 10.89 -3.41
CA VAL A 328 15.40 11.07 -2.92
C VAL A 328 16.03 9.68 -2.73
N PRO A 329 17.01 9.30 -3.56
CA PRO A 329 17.79 8.10 -3.35
C PRO A 329 18.50 8.15 -1.98
N PRO A 330 18.55 7.05 -1.20
CA PRO A 330 19.20 7.04 0.11
C PRO A 330 20.64 7.51 0.06
N VAL A 331 21.39 7.08 -0.96
CA VAL A 331 22.81 7.46 -1.13
C VAL A 331 23.00 8.96 -1.35
N VAL A 332 22.08 9.61 -2.06
CA VAL A 332 22.09 11.06 -2.29
C VAL A 332 21.60 11.78 -1.05
N GLY A 333 20.52 11.31 -0.43
CA GLY A 333 20.01 11.89 0.82
C GLY A 333 21.07 11.88 1.93
N ALA A 334 21.77 10.76 2.12
CA ALA A 334 22.85 10.68 3.09
C ALA A 334 24.01 11.64 2.80
N ALA A 335 24.41 11.76 1.54
CA ALA A 335 25.49 12.69 1.11
C ALA A 335 25.09 14.17 1.29
N GLU A 336 23.81 14.51 1.10
CA GLU A 336 23.29 15.88 1.20
C GLU A 336 22.70 16.19 2.59
N GLY A 337 22.72 15.27 3.54
CA GLY A 337 22.19 15.45 4.90
C GLY A 337 20.67 15.52 4.98
N LEU A 338 19.97 14.91 4.01
CA LEU A 338 18.51 14.88 3.91
C LEU A 338 17.94 13.61 4.57
N GLN A 339 16.80 13.75 5.24
CA GLN A 339 16.03 12.62 5.77
C GLN A 339 14.75 12.36 4.98
N ALA A 340 14.32 13.30 4.16
CA ALA A 340 13.19 13.14 3.25
C ALA A 340 13.51 12.07 2.19
N LYS A 341 12.65 11.05 2.05
CA LYS A 341 12.75 10.05 0.98
C LYS A 341 11.94 10.42 -0.26
N ALA A 342 10.92 11.26 -0.09
CA ALA A 342 10.06 11.74 -1.17
C ALA A 342 9.37 13.03 -0.76
N LEU A 343 9.01 13.84 -1.77
CA LEU A 343 8.19 15.01 -1.62
C LEU A 343 7.10 14.97 -2.70
N THR A 344 5.83 15.15 -2.29
CA THR A 344 4.69 15.23 -3.20
C THR A 344 4.18 16.67 -3.24
N LEU A 345 3.99 17.19 -4.45
CA LEU A 345 3.35 18.49 -4.71
C LEU A 345 1.85 18.23 -4.91
N SER A 346 1.10 18.08 -3.80
CA SER A 346 -0.29 17.62 -3.85
C SER A 346 -1.19 18.53 -4.69
N ALA A 347 -1.03 19.83 -4.60
CA ALA A 347 -1.80 20.79 -5.40
C ALA A 347 -1.45 20.77 -6.90
N SER A 348 -0.21 20.41 -7.28
CA SER A 348 0.18 20.23 -8.68
C SER A 348 -0.29 18.88 -9.24
N LYS A 349 -0.31 17.86 -8.40
CA LYS A 349 -0.76 16.51 -8.77
C LYS A 349 -2.28 16.44 -8.90
N TRP A 350 -3.02 17.09 -8.01
CA TRP A 350 -4.48 17.02 -7.94
C TRP A 350 -5.11 18.40 -8.07
N ALA A 351 -5.85 18.65 -9.14
CA ALA A 351 -6.54 19.92 -9.37
C ALA A 351 -7.49 20.27 -8.23
N TRP A 352 -8.24 19.28 -7.70
CA TRP A 352 -9.18 19.47 -6.60
C TRP A 352 -8.51 19.94 -5.30
N VAL A 353 -7.22 19.61 -5.08
CA VAL A 353 -6.47 20.13 -3.93
C VAL A 353 -6.16 21.61 -4.10
N ALA A 354 -5.77 22.01 -5.31
CA ALA A 354 -5.49 23.42 -5.62
C ALA A 354 -6.75 24.30 -5.62
N GLU A 355 -7.90 23.71 -5.90
CA GLU A 355 -9.20 24.39 -5.95
C GLU A 355 -9.75 24.76 -4.56
N GLN A 356 -9.29 24.08 -3.48
CA GLN A 356 -9.80 24.31 -2.12
C GLN A 356 -9.41 25.69 -1.59
N ASP A 357 -8.17 26.13 -1.84
CA ASP A 357 -7.70 27.48 -1.50
C ASP A 357 -6.68 27.97 -2.55
N PRO A 358 -6.95 29.06 -3.27
CA PRO A 358 -6.01 29.62 -4.25
C PRO A 358 -4.76 30.24 -3.61
N GLY A 359 -4.82 30.64 -2.35
CA GLY A 359 -3.74 31.28 -1.60
C GLY A 359 -2.75 30.32 -0.94
N VAL A 360 -3.14 29.06 -0.78
CA VAL A 360 -2.38 28.01 -0.09
C VAL A 360 -2.03 26.86 -1.01
N ARG A 361 -0.86 26.28 -0.81
CA ARG A 361 -0.46 25.01 -1.44
C ARG A 361 0.04 24.05 -0.39
N VAL A 362 -0.39 22.80 -0.50
CA VAL A 362 0.07 21.74 0.39
C VAL A 362 1.07 20.85 -0.35
N LEU A 363 2.18 20.59 0.33
CA LEU A 363 3.14 19.58 -0.06
C LEU A 363 3.28 18.53 1.07
N ARG A 364 3.61 17.31 0.71
CA ARG A 364 3.79 16.22 1.66
C ARG A 364 5.22 15.72 1.59
N VAL A 365 5.89 15.65 2.74
CA VAL A 365 7.24 15.10 2.89
C VAL A 365 7.14 13.75 3.55
N SER A 366 7.71 12.73 2.93
CA SER A 366 7.74 11.37 3.44
C SER A 366 9.10 11.08 4.07
N LEU A 367 9.09 10.63 5.33
CA LEU A 367 10.25 10.35 6.17
C LEU A 367 10.21 8.92 6.70
N GLY A 368 11.38 8.31 6.92
CA GLY A 368 11.51 6.97 7.47
C GLY A 368 11.40 5.85 6.42
N ARG A 369 12.15 4.78 6.67
CA ARG A 369 12.19 3.52 5.91
C ARG A 369 12.20 2.35 6.89
N ALA A 370 12.08 1.14 6.39
CA ALA A 370 12.27 -0.07 7.19
C ALA A 370 13.57 0.02 8.00
N ARG A 371 13.47 -0.18 9.32
CA ARG A 371 14.58 -0.10 10.29
C ARG A 371 15.10 1.31 10.59
N GLU A 372 14.52 2.36 10.02
CA GLU A 372 14.83 3.76 10.31
C GLU A 372 13.71 4.37 11.17
N THR A 373 13.71 4.08 12.46
CA THR A 373 12.62 4.45 13.39
C THR A 373 12.83 5.75 14.13
N ALA A 374 14.02 6.34 14.11
CA ALA A 374 14.36 7.54 14.89
C ALA A 374 13.42 8.75 14.63
N VAL A 375 12.86 8.87 13.42
CA VAL A 375 11.91 9.93 13.08
C VAL A 375 10.57 9.80 13.81
N LEU A 376 10.20 8.59 14.24
CA LEU A 376 8.94 8.32 14.96
C LEU A 376 8.96 8.86 16.39
N GLU A 377 10.16 8.99 16.97
CA GLU A 377 10.37 9.43 18.35
C GLU A 377 10.45 10.97 18.49
N ARG A 378 10.54 11.68 17.36
CA ARG A 378 10.53 13.14 17.32
C ARG A 378 9.14 13.68 17.60
N ASP A 379 9.07 14.83 18.27
CA ASP A 379 7.81 15.56 18.37
C ASP A 379 7.38 16.15 17.01
N ASP A 380 6.13 16.61 16.93
CA ASP A 380 5.57 17.10 15.67
C ASP A 380 6.27 18.38 15.19
N ALA A 381 6.66 19.26 16.10
CA ALA A 381 7.35 20.50 15.76
C ALA A 381 8.72 20.21 15.11
N ASP A 382 9.48 19.28 15.66
CA ASP A 382 10.77 18.84 15.11
C ASP A 382 10.60 18.15 13.75
N VAL A 383 9.57 17.32 13.58
CA VAL A 383 9.26 16.69 12.28
C VAL A 383 8.90 17.73 11.23
N LEU A 384 8.07 18.72 11.57
CA LEU A 384 7.67 19.78 10.65
C LEU A 384 8.84 20.68 10.27
N ALA A 385 9.71 21.03 11.24
CA ALA A 385 10.92 21.81 10.98
C ALA A 385 11.90 21.06 10.06
N LEU A 386 12.10 19.76 10.32
CA LEU A 386 12.91 18.88 9.48
C LEU A 386 12.35 18.80 8.05
N ALA A 387 11.04 18.56 7.92
CA ALA A 387 10.36 18.46 6.63
C ALA A 387 10.45 19.78 5.83
N ALA A 388 10.26 20.92 6.49
CA ALA A 388 10.37 22.24 5.86
C ALA A 388 11.80 22.54 5.39
N ARG A 389 12.82 22.16 6.19
CA ARG A 389 14.23 22.28 5.83
C ARG A 389 14.54 21.46 4.57
N ASP A 390 14.20 20.18 4.60
CA ASP A 390 14.50 19.25 3.51
C ASP A 390 13.73 19.65 2.23
N ALA A 391 12.46 20.05 2.35
CA ALA A 391 11.68 20.53 1.22
C ALA A 391 12.27 21.81 0.62
N SER A 392 12.72 22.75 1.46
CA SER A 392 13.37 23.99 1.00
C SER A 392 14.64 23.70 0.22
N PHE A 393 15.48 22.78 0.71
CA PHE A 393 16.70 22.34 0.04
C PHE A 393 16.38 21.67 -1.30
N LEU A 394 15.46 20.71 -1.31
CA LEU A 394 15.08 19.93 -2.49
C LEU A 394 14.48 20.81 -3.61
N LEU A 395 13.72 21.83 -3.24
CA LEU A 395 13.07 22.73 -4.20
C LEU A 395 13.95 23.96 -4.55
N GLY A 396 15.10 24.12 -3.90
CA GLY A 396 16.04 25.23 -4.14
C GLY A 396 15.47 26.59 -3.79
N ARG A 397 14.55 26.67 -2.82
CA ARG A 397 13.89 27.90 -2.38
C ARG A 397 13.46 27.82 -0.92
N PRO A 398 13.51 28.93 -0.17
CA PRO A 398 13.04 28.92 1.22
C PRO A 398 11.54 28.67 1.27
N LEU A 399 11.12 27.76 2.13
CA LEU A 399 9.72 27.51 2.45
C LEU A 399 9.48 27.88 3.91
N THR A 400 8.45 28.70 4.13
CA THR A 400 7.95 29.04 5.47
C THR A 400 6.53 28.52 5.56
N PRO A 401 6.30 27.35 6.13
CA PRO A 401 4.95 26.82 6.32
C PRO A 401 4.13 27.77 7.19
N VAL A 402 2.88 27.98 6.81
CA VAL A 402 1.88 28.72 7.60
C VAL A 402 1.10 27.79 8.52
N ASP A 403 1.09 26.51 8.21
CA ASP A 403 0.50 25.45 9.02
C ASP A 403 1.14 24.11 8.67
N GLY A 404 0.98 23.10 9.53
CA GLY A 404 1.53 21.77 9.30
C GLY A 404 0.89 20.68 10.16
N ALA A 405 0.89 19.46 9.64
CA ALA A 405 0.40 18.29 10.34
C ALA A 405 1.30 17.08 10.13
N VAL A 406 1.36 16.21 11.13
CA VAL A 406 2.19 15.00 11.12
C VAL A 406 1.31 13.77 11.26
N ALA A 407 1.44 12.83 10.33
CA ALA A 407 0.83 11.51 10.44
C ALA A 407 1.93 10.45 10.59
N ARG A 408 1.79 9.58 11.62
CA ARG A 408 2.70 8.46 11.88
C ARG A 408 2.02 7.15 11.53
N TRP A 409 2.61 6.40 10.63
CA TRP A 409 2.16 5.07 10.23
C TRP A 409 3.09 4.03 10.83
N VAL A 410 2.82 3.70 12.10
CA VAL A 410 3.58 2.66 12.83
C VAL A 410 3.18 1.29 12.28
N ASP A 411 4.17 0.48 11.90
CA ASP A 411 3.96 -0.84 11.30
C ASP A 411 3.04 -0.85 10.08
N GLY A 412 2.95 0.28 9.38
CA GLY A 412 1.96 0.51 8.32
C GLY A 412 2.21 -0.26 7.03
N LEU A 413 3.45 -0.66 6.75
CA LEU A 413 3.82 -1.34 5.50
C LEU A 413 4.57 -2.65 5.76
N PRO A 414 3.99 -3.81 5.41
CA PRO A 414 4.69 -5.09 5.47
C PRO A 414 5.83 -5.15 4.46
N GLN A 415 6.93 -5.78 4.85
CA GLN A 415 8.11 -5.96 4.03
C GLN A 415 8.10 -7.34 3.38
N TYR A 416 8.02 -7.37 2.07
CA TYR A 416 8.00 -8.60 1.29
C TYR A 416 9.43 -9.08 1.04
N ALA A 417 10.03 -9.69 2.05
CA ALA A 417 11.37 -10.26 1.96
C ALA A 417 11.41 -11.48 1.02
N VAL A 418 12.60 -11.87 0.60
CA VAL A 418 12.82 -13.10 -0.19
C VAL A 418 12.13 -14.27 0.50
N GLY A 419 11.37 -15.07 -0.29
CA GLY A 419 10.52 -16.16 0.18
C GLY A 419 9.14 -15.75 0.70
N HIS A 420 8.72 -14.50 0.50
CA HIS A 420 7.42 -14.00 0.94
C HIS A 420 6.24 -14.77 0.31
N VAL A 421 6.29 -15.07 -0.98
CA VAL A 421 5.21 -15.80 -1.68
C VAL A 421 4.99 -17.18 -1.08
N ASP A 422 6.06 -17.91 -0.78
CA ASP A 422 5.96 -19.22 -0.11
C ASP A 422 5.42 -19.11 1.31
N ARG A 423 5.81 -18.04 2.04
CA ARG A 423 5.27 -17.73 3.36
C ARG A 423 3.76 -17.52 3.31
N VAL A 424 3.28 -16.69 2.39
CA VAL A 424 1.85 -16.44 2.18
C VAL A 424 1.11 -17.73 1.88
N ALA A 425 1.67 -18.60 1.03
CA ALA A 425 1.08 -19.90 0.74
C ALA A 425 0.97 -20.80 2.00
N ARG A 426 1.97 -20.76 2.90
CA ARG A 426 1.92 -21.48 4.19
C ARG A 426 0.87 -20.91 5.12
N VAL A 427 0.78 -19.56 5.22
CA VAL A 427 -0.28 -18.90 6.02
C VAL A 427 -1.66 -19.31 5.54
N ARG A 428 -1.93 -19.22 4.23
CA ARG A 428 -3.23 -19.56 3.65
C ARG A 428 -3.61 -21.01 3.89
N ARG A 429 -2.68 -21.95 3.70
CA ARG A 429 -2.95 -23.38 3.99
C ARG A 429 -3.30 -23.62 5.47
N ALA A 430 -2.56 -23.00 6.38
CA ALA A 430 -2.79 -23.16 7.81
C ALA A 430 -4.13 -22.55 8.25
N VAL A 431 -4.49 -21.39 7.71
CA VAL A 431 -5.76 -20.71 8.00
C VAL A 431 -6.94 -21.48 7.42
N ALA A 432 -6.86 -21.95 6.17
CA ALA A 432 -7.90 -22.75 5.53
C ALA A 432 -8.18 -24.05 6.29
N ALA A 433 -7.14 -24.70 6.85
CA ALA A 433 -7.31 -25.91 7.65
C ALA A 433 -8.09 -25.69 8.97
N ALA A 434 -8.20 -24.46 9.44
CA ALA A 434 -9.00 -24.12 10.62
C ALA A 434 -10.51 -24.04 10.33
N GLY A 435 -10.91 -23.83 9.08
CA GLY A 435 -12.29 -23.68 8.61
C GLY A 435 -12.99 -22.44 9.11
N ALA A 436 -13.81 -21.84 8.28
CA ALA A 436 -14.59 -20.63 8.56
C ALA A 436 -13.71 -19.46 9.12
N LEU A 437 -12.48 -19.38 8.62
CA LEU A 437 -11.51 -18.36 8.98
C LEU A 437 -10.73 -17.92 7.75
N ALA A 438 -10.57 -16.62 7.55
CA ALA A 438 -9.71 -16.06 6.53
C ALA A 438 -8.82 -14.93 7.09
N VAL A 439 -7.70 -14.69 6.42
CA VAL A 439 -6.83 -13.52 6.63
C VAL A 439 -6.77 -12.76 5.32
N CYS A 440 -6.87 -11.45 5.35
CA CYS A 440 -6.67 -10.60 4.17
C CYS A 440 -5.94 -9.31 4.52
N GLY A 441 -5.43 -8.66 3.50
CA GLY A 441 -4.81 -7.34 3.62
C GLY A 441 -3.43 -7.24 3.00
N SER A 442 -2.84 -6.07 3.20
CA SER A 442 -1.55 -5.71 2.60
C SER A 442 -0.38 -6.63 2.96
N VAL A 443 -0.55 -7.52 3.94
CA VAL A 443 0.48 -8.48 4.35
C VAL A 443 0.62 -9.66 3.38
N LEU A 444 -0.34 -9.89 2.48
CA LEU A 444 -0.36 -11.08 1.62
C LEU A 444 0.12 -10.77 0.19
N ASP A 445 -0.75 -10.28 -0.70
CA ASP A 445 -0.50 -10.26 -2.15
C ASP A 445 -0.29 -8.86 -2.75
N GLY A 446 -0.01 -7.88 -1.94
CA GLY A 446 0.30 -6.52 -2.40
C GLY A 446 -0.17 -5.43 -1.44
N VAL A 447 0.66 -4.40 -1.31
CA VAL A 447 0.40 -3.25 -0.41
C VAL A 447 -0.54 -2.21 -1.02
N GLY A 448 -0.77 -2.27 -2.34
CA GLY A 448 -1.63 -1.31 -3.02
C GLY A 448 -3.11 -1.55 -2.75
N VAL A 449 -3.91 -0.47 -2.71
CA VAL A 449 -5.37 -0.55 -2.48
C VAL A 449 -6.07 -1.57 -3.38
N PRO A 450 -5.82 -1.64 -4.72
CA PRO A 450 -6.45 -2.65 -5.56
C PRO A 450 -6.13 -4.09 -5.14
N ALA A 451 -4.89 -4.36 -4.71
CA ALA A 451 -4.50 -5.69 -4.24
C ALA A 451 -5.20 -6.03 -2.91
N CYS A 452 -5.29 -5.07 -1.99
CA CYS A 452 -6.03 -5.23 -0.74
C CYS A 452 -7.52 -5.52 -0.97
N VAL A 453 -8.14 -4.87 -1.96
CA VAL A 453 -9.55 -5.11 -2.34
C VAL A 453 -9.73 -6.50 -2.95
N ALA A 454 -8.84 -6.89 -3.86
CA ALA A 454 -8.89 -8.23 -4.49
C ALA A 454 -8.73 -9.35 -3.45
N ASP A 455 -7.74 -9.21 -2.57
CA ASP A 455 -7.48 -10.19 -1.50
C ASP A 455 -8.63 -10.27 -0.49
N ALA A 456 -9.25 -9.14 -0.17
CA ALA A 456 -10.45 -9.10 0.66
C ALA A 456 -11.65 -9.84 0.02
N GLY A 457 -11.83 -9.70 -1.29
CA GLY A 457 -12.82 -10.44 -2.05
C GLY A 457 -12.57 -11.95 -2.03
N ALA A 458 -11.31 -12.37 -2.17
CA ALA A 458 -10.91 -13.76 -2.09
C ALA A 458 -11.15 -14.35 -0.68
N ALA A 459 -10.85 -13.58 0.38
CA ALA A 459 -11.11 -13.97 1.76
C ALA A 459 -12.63 -14.12 2.04
N ALA A 460 -13.43 -13.19 1.54
CA ALA A 460 -14.90 -13.28 1.65
C ALA A 460 -15.44 -14.53 0.93
N ALA A 461 -14.96 -14.83 -0.27
CA ALA A 461 -15.36 -16.00 -1.03
C ALA A 461 -14.98 -17.32 -0.31
N ALA A 462 -13.79 -17.38 0.30
CA ALA A 462 -13.33 -18.53 1.05
C ALA A 462 -14.25 -18.81 2.28
N VAL A 463 -14.55 -17.77 3.04
CA VAL A 463 -15.45 -17.89 4.21
C VAL A 463 -16.85 -18.31 3.79
N LEU A 464 -17.39 -17.76 2.69
CA LEU A 464 -18.71 -18.17 2.17
C LEU A 464 -18.73 -19.62 1.71
N ALA A 465 -17.66 -20.11 1.11
CA ALA A 465 -17.53 -21.51 0.72
C ALA A 465 -17.54 -22.44 1.95
N ASP A 466 -16.81 -22.06 3.02
CA ASP A 466 -16.79 -22.84 4.27
C ASP A 466 -18.17 -22.86 4.95
N LEU A 467 -18.90 -21.73 4.94
CA LEU A 467 -20.25 -21.63 5.52
C LEU A 467 -21.29 -22.44 4.73
N ALA A 468 -21.09 -22.61 3.42
CA ALA A 468 -21.97 -23.40 2.57
C ALA A 468 -21.67 -24.92 2.62
N ALA A 469 -20.51 -25.32 3.12
CA ALA A 469 -20.14 -26.71 3.23
C ALA A 469 -21.00 -27.40 4.32
N PRO A 470 -21.58 -28.60 4.06
CA PRO A 470 -22.27 -29.33 5.10
C PRO A 470 -21.34 -29.61 6.26
N ALA A 471 -21.84 -29.46 7.50
CA ALA A 471 -21.07 -29.80 8.69
C ALA A 471 -20.55 -31.25 8.54
N ALA A 472 -19.22 -31.41 8.57
CA ALA A 472 -18.63 -32.73 8.58
C ALA A 472 -19.13 -33.44 9.83
N GLY A 473 -19.97 -34.49 9.61
CA GLY A 473 -20.63 -35.27 10.64
C GLY A 473 -19.66 -36.09 11.49
#